data_cfc7b7faec3464fac62d1171b8ba0d22
#
_entry.id   cfc7b7faec3464fac62d1171b8ba0d22
#
_cell.length_a   1.000
_cell.length_b   1.000
_cell.length_c   1.000
_cell.angle_alpha   90.00
_cell.angle_beta   90.00
_cell.angle_gamma   90.00
#
_symmetry.space_group_name_H-M   'P 1'
#
loop_
_entity.id
_entity.type
_entity.pdbx_description
1 polymer ?
#
loop_
_entity_poly.entity_id
_entity_poly.type
_entity_poly.pdbx_seq_one_letter_code
_entity_poly.pdbx_strand_id
1 'polypeptide(L)'
;KLDKKQTIKALLFVTYDALGNENGYVAAFIRGDRELNMTKLVNALNINEYAIEFADEEKMSKATGCVGGFTGPMHLHDCKIVVDSELPGLKNLCAGACETDHHYINMNYGRDYEGDIVVDIKTLKEGDACPICGAPVRHARGVEVGQIFKLGTKYSEPMKAYYKDENQQDKPIWMGCYGIGVSRTFQAIIDMPQNHDENGI
;
A
#
# COMPACT_ATOMS: atom_id res chain seq x y z
N LYS A 1 -4.70 -19.14 22.93
CA LYS A 1 -3.85 -18.30 22.08
C LYS A 1 -4.59 -18.06 20.80
N LEU A 2 -4.92 -16.82 20.46
CA LEU A 2 -5.61 -16.49 19.21
C LEU A 2 -4.66 -16.65 18.02
N ASP A 3 -5.20 -17.10 16.88
CA ASP A 3 -4.49 -17.09 15.61
C ASP A 3 -4.40 -15.63 15.11
N LYS A 4 -3.28 -15.25 14.50
CA LYS A 4 -3.10 -13.92 13.89
C LYS A 4 -4.18 -13.61 12.83
N LYS A 5 -4.73 -14.63 12.18
CA LYS A 5 -5.85 -14.50 11.23
C LYS A 5 -7.15 -14.03 11.87
N GLN A 6 -7.27 -14.16 13.18
CA GLN A 6 -8.42 -13.73 13.97
C GLN A 6 -8.19 -12.35 14.62
N THR A 7 -7.13 -11.64 14.25
CA THR A 7 -6.82 -10.34 14.80
C THR A 7 -6.84 -9.25 13.73
N ILE A 8 -7.10 -8.03 14.16
CA ILE A 8 -6.96 -6.81 13.36
C ILE A 8 -5.66 -6.12 13.77
N LYS A 9 -4.82 -5.80 12.79
CA LYS A 9 -3.58 -5.02 12.97
C LYS A 9 -3.86 -3.58 12.58
N ALA A 10 -3.52 -2.65 13.46
CA ALA A 10 -3.55 -1.22 13.22
C ALA A 10 -2.16 -0.73 12.79
N LEU A 11 -2.12 0.12 11.77
CA LEU A 11 -0.94 0.81 11.28
C LEU A 11 -1.29 2.28 11.14
N LEU A 12 -0.56 3.13 11.85
CA LEU A 12 -0.85 4.55 11.92
C LEU A 12 0.18 5.38 11.17
N PHE A 13 -0.33 6.39 10.50
CA PHE A 13 0.46 7.26 9.64
C PHE A 13 0.11 8.73 9.90
N VAL A 14 1.11 9.58 9.69
CA VAL A 14 0.93 11.02 9.56
C VAL A 14 1.01 11.40 8.08
N THR A 15 0.20 12.31 7.66
CA THR A 15 0.23 12.87 6.30
C THR A 15 0.70 14.31 6.32
N TYR A 16 1.31 14.74 5.21
CA TYR A 16 1.89 16.07 5.05
C TYR A 16 1.30 16.78 3.84
N ASP A 17 1.21 18.10 3.92
CA ASP A 17 0.86 18.94 2.79
C ASP A 17 2.05 19.15 1.84
N ALA A 18 1.84 19.90 0.76
CA ALA A 18 2.88 20.20 -0.22
C ALA A 18 4.02 21.08 0.33
N LEU A 19 3.83 21.69 1.49
CA LEU A 19 4.82 22.53 2.19
C LEU A 19 5.57 21.75 3.27
N GLY A 20 5.20 20.49 3.50
CA GLY A 20 5.80 19.62 4.52
C GLY A 20 5.20 19.80 5.92
N ASN A 21 4.05 20.47 6.07
CA ASN A 21 3.36 20.56 7.35
C ASN A 21 2.46 19.36 7.56
N GLU A 22 2.27 18.94 8.82
CA GLU A 22 1.32 17.88 9.17
C GLU A 22 -0.09 18.25 8.73
N ASN A 23 -0.74 17.37 7.96
CA ASN A 23 -2.05 17.59 7.34
C ASN A 23 -3.12 16.58 7.80
N GLY A 24 -2.80 15.74 8.76
CA GLY A 24 -3.73 14.80 9.36
C GLY A 24 -3.13 13.41 9.59
N TYR A 25 -3.97 12.52 10.08
CA TYR A 25 -3.57 11.16 10.45
C TYR A 25 -4.41 10.11 9.71
N VAL A 26 -3.83 8.96 9.49
CA VAL A 26 -4.48 7.81 8.85
C VAL A 26 -4.27 6.58 9.71
N ALA A 27 -5.36 5.88 10.02
CA ALA A 27 -5.34 4.57 10.65
C ALA A 27 -5.72 3.51 9.62
N ALA A 28 -4.76 2.67 9.23
CA ALA A 28 -4.97 1.57 8.30
C ALA A 28 -5.13 0.24 9.06
N PHE A 29 -6.21 -0.47 8.79
CA PHE A 29 -6.54 -1.73 9.43
C PHE A 29 -6.48 -2.88 8.44
N ILE A 30 -5.70 -3.89 8.78
CA ILE A 30 -5.55 -5.12 8.00
C ILE A 30 -5.67 -6.34 8.92
N ARG A 31 -5.88 -7.53 8.36
CA ARG A 31 -5.84 -8.78 9.15
C ARG A 31 -4.44 -8.98 9.72
N GLY A 32 -4.35 -9.47 10.95
CA GLY A 32 -3.10 -9.50 11.72
C GLY A 32 -1.97 -10.35 11.14
N ASP A 33 -2.27 -11.29 10.24
CA ASP A 33 -1.28 -12.09 9.51
C ASP A 33 -0.85 -11.47 8.17
N ARG A 34 -1.44 -10.32 7.78
CA ARG A 34 -1.16 -9.62 6.53
C ARG A 34 -0.10 -8.52 6.73
N GLU A 35 0.49 -8.10 5.62
CA GLU A 35 1.36 -6.94 5.53
C GLU A 35 0.72 -5.86 4.66
N LEU A 36 0.92 -4.62 5.05
CA LEU A 36 0.42 -3.47 4.29
C LEU A 36 1.24 -3.25 3.02
N ASN A 37 0.57 -2.87 1.96
CA ASN A 37 1.19 -2.37 0.74
C ASN A 37 1.06 -0.84 0.69
N MET A 38 2.16 -0.12 0.92
CA MET A 38 2.17 1.34 0.94
C MET A 38 1.69 1.97 -0.36
N THR A 39 2.06 1.39 -1.51
CA THR A 39 1.62 1.89 -2.82
C THR A 39 0.10 1.84 -2.97
N LYS A 40 -0.52 0.75 -2.50
CA LYS A 40 -1.99 0.64 -2.50
C LYS A 40 -2.63 1.67 -1.56
N LEU A 41 -2.05 1.87 -0.38
CA LEU A 41 -2.55 2.85 0.59
C LEU A 41 -2.48 4.27 0.05
N VAL A 42 -1.34 4.71 -0.47
CA VAL A 42 -1.19 6.09 -1.02
C VAL A 42 -2.09 6.31 -2.23
N ASN A 43 -2.29 5.30 -3.07
CA ASN A 43 -3.23 5.37 -4.19
C ASN A 43 -4.68 5.49 -3.70
N ALA A 44 -5.07 4.74 -2.66
CA ALA A 44 -6.40 4.82 -2.07
C ALA A 44 -6.68 6.18 -1.42
N LEU A 45 -5.66 6.79 -0.84
CA LEU A 45 -5.72 8.13 -0.26
C LEU A 45 -5.60 9.26 -1.30
N ASN A 46 -5.18 8.93 -2.52
CA ASN A 46 -4.87 9.88 -3.60
C ASN A 46 -3.86 10.97 -3.17
N ILE A 47 -2.78 10.53 -2.52
CA ILE A 47 -1.69 11.39 -2.07
C ILE A 47 -0.36 10.95 -2.69
N ASN A 48 0.68 11.80 -2.55
CA ASN A 48 2.03 11.44 -2.96
C ASN A 48 2.65 10.47 -1.93
N GLU A 49 3.48 9.52 -2.40
CA GLU A 49 4.18 8.57 -1.53
C GLU A 49 5.13 9.22 -0.51
N TYR A 50 5.62 10.43 -0.80
CA TYR A 50 6.46 11.22 0.12
C TYR A 50 5.65 12.06 1.11
N ALA A 51 4.34 12.10 0.97
CA ALA A 51 3.43 12.86 1.82
C ALA A 51 2.83 12.03 2.96
N ILE A 52 3.39 10.87 3.26
CA ILE A 52 2.94 9.95 4.30
C ILE A 52 4.12 9.21 4.92
N GLU A 53 4.15 9.12 6.24
CA GLU A 53 5.12 8.32 6.99
C GLU A 53 4.47 7.64 8.19
N PHE A 54 5.11 6.63 8.76
CA PHE A 54 4.63 6.02 9.99
C PHE A 54 4.61 7.04 11.14
N ALA A 55 3.48 7.09 11.84
CA ALA A 55 3.39 7.91 13.04
C ALA A 55 4.24 7.29 14.16
N ASP A 56 5.01 8.13 14.87
CA ASP A 56 5.67 7.74 16.11
C ASP A 56 4.65 7.59 17.27
N GLU A 57 5.09 7.13 18.43
CA GLU A 57 4.22 6.84 19.55
C GLU A 57 3.51 8.10 20.09
N GLU A 58 4.18 9.24 20.07
CA GLU A 58 3.61 10.52 20.50
C GLU A 58 2.51 10.99 19.54
N LYS A 59 2.78 10.98 18.25
CA LYS A 59 1.82 11.31 17.18
C LYS A 59 0.64 10.34 17.19
N MET A 60 0.92 9.04 17.38
CA MET A 60 -0.13 8.02 17.54
C MET A 60 -1.08 8.35 18.69
N SER A 61 -0.54 8.60 19.88
CA SER A 61 -1.34 8.91 21.06
C SER A 61 -2.16 10.19 20.88
N LYS A 62 -1.56 11.22 20.28
CA LYS A 62 -2.21 12.48 19.96
C LYS A 62 -3.38 12.32 18.97
N ALA A 63 -3.18 11.53 17.93
CA ALA A 63 -4.16 11.33 16.85
C ALA A 63 -5.31 10.40 17.24
N THR A 64 -5.05 9.40 18.06
CA THR A 64 -6.01 8.32 18.32
C THR A 64 -6.50 8.29 19.77
N GLY A 65 -5.80 8.93 20.67
CA GLY A 65 -6.02 8.78 22.12
C GLY A 65 -5.61 7.40 22.66
N CYS A 66 -4.98 6.56 21.82
CA CYS A 66 -4.66 5.17 22.13
C CYS A 66 -3.18 4.99 22.50
N VAL A 67 -2.92 3.94 23.24
CA VAL A 67 -1.54 3.51 23.55
C VAL A 67 -0.99 2.67 22.40
N GLY A 68 0.27 2.88 22.06
CA GLY A 68 0.98 2.10 21.04
C GLY A 68 0.90 0.59 21.28
N GLY A 69 0.64 -0.18 20.22
CA GLY A 69 0.45 -1.64 20.28
C GLY A 69 -0.97 -2.09 20.66
N PHE A 70 -1.81 -1.21 21.21
CA PHE A 70 -3.17 -1.53 21.63
C PHE A 70 -4.24 -0.75 20.85
N THR A 71 -3.87 -0.11 19.77
CA THR A 71 -4.81 0.63 18.90
C THR A 71 -5.74 -0.32 18.17
N GLY A 72 -7.02 -0.04 18.23
CA GLY A 72 -8.07 -0.73 17.48
C GLY A 72 -8.93 0.23 16.66
N PRO A 73 -9.88 -0.26 15.86
CA PRO A 73 -10.69 0.59 14.99
C PRO A 73 -11.83 1.32 15.71
N MET A 74 -12.02 1.09 16.99
CA MET A 74 -13.04 1.77 17.80
C MET A 74 -12.44 2.97 18.54
N HIS A 75 -13.29 4.00 18.73
CA HIS A 75 -12.97 5.20 19.53
C HIS A 75 -11.78 6.02 19.01
N LEU A 76 -11.48 5.91 17.71
CA LEU A 76 -10.46 6.75 17.09
C LEU A 76 -10.99 8.17 16.86
N HIS A 77 -10.15 9.16 17.13
CA HIS A 77 -10.43 10.58 16.91
C HIS A 77 -9.43 11.14 15.89
N ASP A 78 -9.86 12.15 15.16
CA ASP A 78 -9.03 12.99 14.28
C ASP A 78 -8.14 12.23 13.28
N CYS A 79 -8.52 11.00 12.89
CA CYS A 79 -7.80 10.22 11.89
C CYS A 79 -8.76 9.62 10.85
N LYS A 80 -8.28 9.54 9.61
CA LYS A 80 -8.98 8.86 8.51
C LYS A 80 -8.81 7.35 8.64
N ILE A 81 -9.91 6.62 8.65
CA ILE A 81 -9.93 5.17 8.84
C ILE A 81 -9.96 4.46 7.49
N VAL A 82 -8.90 3.71 7.17
CA VAL A 82 -8.81 2.87 5.97
C VAL A 82 -8.84 1.41 6.38
N VAL A 83 -9.80 0.66 5.85
CA VAL A 83 -10.01 -0.75 6.19
C VAL A 83 -9.73 -1.62 4.97
N ASP A 84 -8.91 -2.65 5.14
CA ASP A 84 -8.68 -3.63 4.06
C ASP A 84 -9.99 -4.34 3.69
N SER A 85 -10.23 -4.50 2.40
CA SER A 85 -11.44 -5.09 1.83
C SER A 85 -11.71 -6.54 2.27
N GLU A 86 -10.73 -7.22 2.86
CA GLU A 86 -10.90 -8.57 3.43
C GLU A 86 -11.64 -8.53 4.79
N LEU A 87 -11.47 -7.46 5.59
CA LEU A 87 -11.99 -7.38 6.96
C LEU A 87 -13.53 -7.41 7.05
N PRO A 88 -14.30 -6.74 6.18
CA PRO A 88 -15.77 -6.78 6.23
C PRO A 88 -16.36 -8.19 6.11
N GLY A 89 -15.68 -9.09 5.42
CA GLY A 89 -16.09 -10.49 5.25
C GLY A 89 -15.79 -11.39 6.46
N LEU A 90 -14.97 -10.92 7.39
CA LEU A 90 -14.54 -11.68 8.56
C LEU A 90 -15.42 -11.40 9.77
N LYS A 91 -15.50 -12.37 10.69
CA LYS A 91 -16.34 -12.29 11.89
C LYS A 91 -15.53 -12.61 13.15
N ASN A 92 -15.99 -12.04 14.26
CA ASN A 92 -15.50 -12.32 15.60
C ASN A 92 -13.99 -12.07 15.76
N LEU A 93 -13.50 -10.98 15.18
CA LEU A 93 -12.10 -10.60 15.24
C LEU A 93 -11.73 -10.04 16.63
N CYS A 94 -10.43 -10.01 16.91
CA CYS A 94 -9.84 -9.36 18.06
C CYS A 94 -9.03 -8.14 17.63
N ALA A 95 -9.17 -7.03 18.32
CA ALA A 95 -8.43 -5.78 18.07
C ALA A 95 -8.04 -5.10 19.38
N GLY A 96 -7.08 -4.19 19.31
CA GLY A 96 -6.73 -3.35 20.45
C GLY A 96 -7.94 -2.57 20.98
N ALA A 97 -7.95 -2.31 22.29
CA ALA A 97 -9.01 -1.57 22.95
C ALA A 97 -8.60 -0.13 23.33
N CYS A 98 -7.50 0.39 22.75
CA CYS A 98 -6.92 1.69 23.05
C CYS A 98 -6.44 1.85 24.52
N GLU A 99 -6.33 0.77 25.24
CA GLU A 99 -5.88 0.72 26.62
C GLU A 99 -4.82 -0.38 26.77
N THR A 100 -3.79 -0.12 27.58
CA THR A 100 -2.67 -1.07 27.79
C THR A 100 -3.19 -2.43 28.25
N ASP A 101 -2.71 -3.50 27.60
CA ASP A 101 -3.05 -4.89 27.86
C ASP A 101 -4.54 -5.27 27.65
N HIS A 102 -5.33 -4.36 27.03
CA HIS A 102 -6.73 -4.60 26.74
C HIS A 102 -7.00 -4.80 25.25
N HIS A 103 -7.88 -5.76 24.96
CA HIS A 103 -8.34 -6.06 23.61
C HIS A 103 -9.84 -6.31 23.57
N TYR A 104 -10.49 -5.80 22.54
CA TYR A 104 -11.85 -6.20 22.19
C TYR A 104 -11.82 -7.55 21.48
N ILE A 105 -12.77 -8.40 21.81
CA ILE A 105 -13.01 -9.69 21.13
C ILE A 105 -14.40 -9.67 20.50
N ASN A 106 -14.63 -10.60 19.57
CA ASN A 106 -15.92 -10.70 18.89
C ASN A 106 -16.31 -9.45 18.08
N MET A 107 -15.32 -8.74 17.54
CA MET A 107 -15.53 -7.57 16.73
C MET A 107 -15.98 -7.91 15.32
N ASN A 108 -16.95 -7.15 14.82
CA ASN A 108 -17.53 -7.35 13.51
C ASN A 108 -17.67 -6.00 12.79
N TYR A 109 -17.24 -5.95 11.53
CA TYR A 109 -17.43 -4.80 10.67
C TYR A 109 -18.93 -4.48 10.48
N GLY A 110 -19.29 -3.19 10.48
CA GLY A 110 -20.66 -2.69 10.34
C GLY A 110 -21.49 -2.75 11.63
N ARG A 111 -21.01 -3.45 12.68
CA ARG A 111 -21.62 -3.45 14.01
C ARG A 111 -20.80 -2.63 15.02
N ASP A 112 -19.49 -2.85 15.05
CA ASP A 112 -18.59 -2.30 16.07
C ASP A 112 -17.69 -1.21 15.50
N TYR A 113 -17.37 -1.28 14.23
CA TYR A 113 -16.53 -0.30 13.54
C TYR A 113 -16.87 -0.23 12.05
N GLU A 114 -16.53 0.90 11.45
CA GLU A 114 -16.60 1.15 10.01
C GLU A 114 -15.33 1.87 9.56
N GLY A 115 -15.08 1.94 8.26
CA GLY A 115 -13.98 2.68 7.67
C GLY A 115 -14.47 3.77 6.74
N ASP A 116 -13.76 4.89 6.68
CA ASP A 116 -14.01 5.95 5.69
C ASP A 116 -13.72 5.45 4.26
N ILE A 117 -12.73 4.56 4.16
CA ILE A 117 -12.34 3.91 2.91
C ILE A 117 -12.21 2.41 3.15
N VAL A 118 -12.88 1.62 2.31
CA VAL A 118 -12.74 0.14 2.29
C VAL A 118 -12.17 -0.28 0.95
N VAL A 119 -10.92 -0.72 0.95
CA VAL A 119 -10.18 -1.04 -0.28
C VAL A 119 -9.07 -2.06 -0.01
N ASP A 120 -8.63 -2.79 -1.03
CA ASP A 120 -7.49 -3.71 -0.92
C ASP A 120 -6.18 -2.93 -0.70
N ILE A 121 -5.64 -3.03 0.52
CA ILE A 121 -4.36 -2.41 0.93
C ILE A 121 -3.33 -3.43 1.38
N LYS A 122 -3.65 -4.71 1.38
CA LYS A 122 -2.70 -5.75 1.78
C LYS A 122 -1.71 -6.10 0.68
N THR A 123 -0.53 -6.55 1.09
CA THR A 123 0.43 -7.22 0.22
C THR A 123 -0.05 -8.62 -0.11
N LEU A 124 0.07 -9.00 -1.37
CA LEU A 124 -0.27 -10.33 -1.86
C LEU A 124 0.72 -11.36 -1.28
N LYS A 125 0.20 -12.47 -0.78
CA LYS A 125 1.00 -13.61 -0.32
C LYS A 125 0.96 -14.77 -1.29
N GLU A 126 1.99 -15.59 -1.27
CA GLU A 126 1.99 -16.86 -2.00
C GLU A 126 0.82 -17.73 -1.56
N GLY A 127 0.10 -18.27 -2.52
CA GLY A 127 -1.11 -19.05 -2.30
C GLY A 127 -2.40 -18.24 -2.21
N ASP A 128 -2.34 -16.90 -2.21
CA ASP A 128 -3.55 -16.08 -2.31
C ASP A 128 -4.26 -16.34 -3.65
N ALA A 129 -5.58 -16.24 -3.64
CA ALA A 129 -6.35 -16.43 -4.85
C ALA A 129 -6.21 -15.22 -5.80
N CYS A 130 -5.97 -15.49 -7.07
CA CYS A 130 -6.00 -14.47 -8.11
C CYS A 130 -7.41 -13.87 -8.20
N PRO A 131 -7.58 -12.53 -8.16
CA PRO A 131 -8.90 -11.90 -8.20
C PRO A 131 -9.65 -12.10 -9.53
N ILE A 132 -8.96 -12.52 -10.59
CA ILE A 132 -9.55 -12.71 -11.92
C ILE A 132 -9.96 -14.18 -12.13
N CYS A 133 -9.07 -15.14 -11.84
CA CYS A 133 -9.30 -16.55 -12.17
C CYS A 133 -9.37 -17.47 -10.94
N GLY A 134 -9.14 -16.98 -9.73
CA GLY A 134 -9.17 -17.75 -8.49
C GLY A 134 -7.99 -18.71 -8.29
N ALA A 135 -7.08 -18.84 -9.26
CA ALA A 135 -5.90 -19.69 -9.13
C ALA A 135 -4.94 -19.17 -8.04
N PRO A 136 -4.21 -20.05 -7.33
CA PRO A 136 -3.23 -19.61 -6.35
C PRO A 136 -2.08 -18.87 -7.00
N VAL A 137 -1.74 -17.72 -6.43
CA VAL A 137 -0.60 -16.90 -6.86
C VAL A 137 0.70 -17.54 -6.38
N ARG A 138 1.74 -17.49 -7.21
CA ARG A 138 3.10 -17.92 -6.86
C ARG A 138 4.04 -16.72 -6.89
N HIS A 139 4.95 -16.68 -5.94
CA HIS A 139 6.04 -15.71 -5.94
C HIS A 139 7.22 -16.27 -6.74
N ALA A 140 7.76 -15.47 -7.65
CA ALA A 140 8.98 -15.79 -8.37
C ALA A 140 9.92 -14.58 -8.31
N ARG A 141 11.22 -14.86 -8.24
CA ARG A 141 12.25 -13.85 -8.44
C ARG A 141 12.65 -13.83 -9.90
N GLY A 142 12.77 -12.64 -10.46
CA GLY A 142 13.23 -12.44 -11.83
C GLY A 142 14.20 -11.27 -11.90
N VAL A 143 15.00 -11.26 -12.97
CA VAL A 143 15.87 -10.12 -13.29
C VAL A 143 15.07 -9.18 -14.20
N GLU A 144 14.91 -7.92 -13.77
CA GLU A 144 14.29 -6.89 -14.59
C GLU A 144 15.27 -6.44 -15.67
N VAL A 145 15.06 -6.86 -16.90
CA VAL A 145 15.92 -6.54 -18.04
C VAL A 145 15.46 -5.30 -18.81
N GLY A 146 14.20 -4.90 -18.68
CA GLY A 146 13.63 -3.72 -19.33
C GLY A 146 12.39 -3.24 -18.60
N GLN A 147 12.02 -1.99 -18.87
CA GLN A 147 10.91 -1.33 -18.21
C GLN A 147 10.19 -0.37 -19.15
N ILE A 148 8.90 -0.20 -18.91
CA ILE A 148 8.04 0.77 -19.60
C ILE A 148 7.30 1.57 -18.54
N PHE A 149 7.50 2.89 -18.52
CA PHE A 149 6.78 3.80 -17.66
C PHE A 149 5.80 4.66 -18.46
N LYS A 150 4.54 4.66 -18.06
CA LYS A 150 3.54 5.60 -18.52
C LYS A 150 3.60 6.83 -17.62
N LEU A 151 4.32 7.87 -18.04
CA LEU A 151 4.55 9.08 -17.26
C LEU A 151 3.37 10.06 -17.30
N GLY A 152 2.50 9.96 -18.32
CA GLY A 152 1.39 10.88 -18.52
C GLY A 152 1.88 12.32 -18.67
N THR A 153 1.27 13.23 -17.94
CA THR A 153 1.62 14.66 -17.94
C THR A 153 2.45 15.11 -16.74
N LYS A 154 2.90 14.14 -15.89
CA LYS A 154 3.61 14.39 -14.62
C LYS A 154 4.78 15.38 -14.75
N TYR A 155 5.51 15.33 -15.85
CA TYR A 155 6.66 16.19 -16.11
C TYR A 155 6.36 17.31 -17.11
N SER A 156 5.53 17.07 -18.10
CA SER A 156 5.21 18.06 -19.13
C SER A 156 4.44 19.25 -18.59
N GLU A 157 3.51 19.06 -17.65
CA GLU A 157 2.79 20.19 -17.03
C GLU A 157 3.69 21.13 -16.24
N PRO A 158 4.51 20.68 -15.28
CA PRO A 158 5.44 21.55 -14.56
C PRO A 158 6.48 22.23 -15.48
N MET A 159 6.92 21.53 -16.52
CA MET A 159 7.86 22.04 -17.52
C MET A 159 7.21 22.97 -18.55
N LYS A 160 5.88 23.12 -18.51
CA LYS A 160 5.09 23.88 -19.50
C LYS A 160 5.33 23.39 -20.95
N ALA A 161 5.52 22.08 -21.11
CA ALA A 161 5.69 21.45 -22.41
C ALA A 161 4.32 21.12 -23.00
N TYR A 162 3.82 22.01 -23.85
CA TYR A 162 2.50 21.91 -24.49
C TYR A 162 2.61 21.78 -26.00
N TYR A 163 1.56 21.22 -26.60
CA TYR A 163 1.34 21.24 -28.05
C TYR A 163 -0.04 21.83 -28.36
N LYS A 164 -0.21 22.34 -29.57
CA LYS A 164 -1.53 22.75 -30.06
C LYS A 164 -2.29 21.57 -30.61
N ASP A 165 -3.49 21.31 -30.10
CA ASP A 165 -4.37 20.31 -30.67
C ASP A 165 -5.07 20.81 -31.95
N GLU A 166 -5.92 19.98 -32.55
CA GLU A 166 -6.66 20.30 -33.77
C GLU A 166 -7.57 21.54 -33.62
N ASN A 167 -7.93 21.89 -32.38
CA ASN A 167 -8.75 23.06 -32.06
C ASN A 167 -7.89 24.27 -31.62
N GLN A 168 -6.57 24.23 -31.85
CA GLN A 168 -5.61 25.26 -31.44
C GLN A 168 -5.54 25.49 -29.92
N GLN A 169 -5.98 24.48 -29.13
CA GLN A 169 -5.88 24.53 -27.67
C GLN A 169 -4.55 23.95 -27.20
N ASP A 170 -3.95 24.58 -26.18
CA ASP A 170 -2.72 24.06 -25.55
C ASP A 170 -3.04 22.82 -24.71
N LYS A 171 -2.41 21.71 -25.03
CA LYS A 171 -2.47 20.46 -24.26
C LYS A 171 -1.09 20.01 -23.82
N PRO A 172 -0.93 19.52 -22.58
CA PRO A 172 0.34 19.01 -22.13
C PRO A 172 0.72 17.74 -22.91
N ILE A 173 2.01 17.60 -23.20
CA ILE A 173 2.54 16.44 -23.92
C ILE A 173 2.44 15.19 -23.02
N TRP A 174 1.84 14.13 -23.53
CA TRP A 174 1.86 12.82 -22.89
C TRP A 174 3.22 12.15 -23.07
N MET A 175 3.79 11.71 -21.98
CA MET A 175 5.15 11.18 -21.93
C MET A 175 5.15 9.68 -21.56
N GLY A 176 6.11 8.97 -22.11
CA GLY A 176 6.47 7.61 -21.72
C GLY A 176 7.98 7.50 -21.59
N CYS A 177 8.45 6.54 -20.82
CA CYS A 177 9.87 6.20 -20.71
C CYS A 177 10.04 4.71 -20.99
N TYR A 178 10.99 4.37 -21.84
CA TYR A 178 11.26 2.99 -22.28
C TYR A 178 12.74 2.72 -22.08
N GLY A 179 13.07 1.70 -21.28
CA GLY A 179 14.45 1.37 -20.96
C GLY A 179 14.75 -0.12 -21.09
N ILE A 180 15.94 -0.44 -21.62
CA ILE A 180 16.50 -1.78 -21.61
C ILE A 180 17.88 -1.71 -20.98
N GLY A 181 18.12 -2.50 -19.93
CA GLY A 181 19.43 -2.64 -19.30
C GLY A 181 20.32 -3.60 -20.09
N VAL A 182 21.07 -3.08 -21.06
CA VAL A 182 21.88 -3.91 -21.98
C VAL A 182 22.85 -4.82 -21.21
N SER A 183 23.65 -4.28 -20.31
CA SER A 183 24.60 -5.06 -19.49
C SER A 183 23.89 -6.04 -18.55
N ARG A 184 22.76 -5.62 -17.97
CA ARG A 184 21.94 -6.51 -17.10
C ARG A 184 21.33 -7.65 -17.93
N THR A 185 20.84 -7.38 -19.13
CA THR A 185 20.30 -8.41 -20.03
C THR A 185 21.41 -9.39 -20.45
N PHE A 186 22.59 -8.88 -20.77
CA PHE A 186 23.74 -9.72 -21.10
C PHE A 186 24.11 -10.64 -19.93
N GLN A 187 24.23 -10.10 -18.72
CA GLN A 187 24.51 -10.90 -17.52
C GLN A 187 23.39 -11.94 -17.26
N ALA A 188 22.12 -11.54 -17.41
CA ALA A 188 21.00 -12.46 -17.23
C ALA A 188 21.02 -13.63 -18.24
N ILE A 189 21.48 -13.39 -19.49
CA ILE A 189 21.66 -14.44 -20.49
C ILE A 189 22.77 -15.41 -20.08
N ILE A 190 23.90 -14.90 -19.58
CA ILE A 190 25.00 -15.71 -19.08
C ILE A 190 24.53 -16.57 -17.91
N ASP A 191 23.78 -15.99 -16.95
CA ASP A 191 23.34 -16.68 -15.73
C ASP A 191 22.24 -17.75 -15.98
N MET A 192 21.70 -17.83 -17.21
CA MET A 192 20.69 -18.86 -17.52
C MET A 192 21.33 -20.24 -17.58
N PRO A 193 20.83 -21.26 -16.83
CA PRO A 193 21.43 -22.59 -16.78
C PRO A 193 21.61 -23.27 -18.13
N GLN A 194 20.72 -23.00 -19.09
CA GLN A 194 20.82 -23.55 -20.47
C GLN A 194 21.99 -22.99 -21.27
N ASN A 195 22.62 -21.92 -20.84
CA ASN A 195 23.77 -21.29 -21.50
C ASN A 195 25.09 -21.69 -20.84
N HIS A 196 25.04 -22.54 -19.80
CA HIS A 196 26.23 -23.07 -19.14
C HIS A 196 26.68 -24.36 -19.84
N ASP A 197 27.98 -24.53 -20.02
CA ASP A 197 28.64 -25.78 -20.42
C ASP A 197 29.23 -26.50 -19.19
N GLU A 198 30.03 -27.55 -19.44
CA GLU A 198 30.71 -28.31 -18.36
C GLU A 198 31.77 -27.50 -17.60
N ASN A 199 32.18 -26.35 -18.11
CA ASN A 199 33.16 -25.45 -17.52
C ASN A 199 32.45 -24.25 -16.77
N GLY A 200 31.13 -24.14 -16.86
CA GLY A 200 30.31 -23.17 -16.21
C GLY A 200 29.72 -22.08 -17.10
N ILE A 201 30.43 -21.63 -18.13
CA ILE A 201 29.95 -20.62 -19.12
C ILE A 201 30.59 -20.92 -20.46
#